data_106759badb6a4c0e20475ed733c8c950
#
_entry.id   106759badb6a4c0e20475ed733c8c950
#
_cell.length_a   1.000
_cell.length_b   1.000
_cell.length_c   1.000
_cell.angle_alpha   90.00
_cell.angle_beta   90.00
_cell.angle_gamma   90.00
#
_symmetry.space_group_name_H-M   'P 1'
#
loop_
_entity.id
_entity.type
_entity.pdbx_description
1 polymer ?
#
loop_
_entity_poly.entity_id
_entity_poly.type
_entity_poly.pdbx_seq_one_letter_code
_entity_poly.pdbx_strand_id
1 'polypeptide(L)'
;PLKVFPKQIIDAKVATKKEVEAVRDEIIDRNHRMFELASDLDIAPYTDYEKDPGHIENVMFSNQKIEKMDDRECEVRQKMEENERVKKIAKAARYAYDKDGNLLPKARVYSVRDGLFEAIMDKFYTDPTLIAYGEDVRDWNGAFAVYRGLTEALPYHRLFNSPIAESAIVGSAVGYG
;
A
#
# COMPACT_ATOMS: atom_id res chain seq x y z
N PRO A 1 11.01 27.06 2.46
CA PRO A 1 11.52 26.79 1.10
C PRO A 1 10.79 27.62 0.05
N LEU A 2 9.45 27.61 -0.02
CA LEU A 2 8.64 28.27 -1.08
C LEU A 2 8.79 29.81 -1.17
N LYS A 3 9.24 30.48 -0.12
CA LYS A 3 9.50 31.92 -0.13
C LYS A 3 10.98 32.25 -0.33
N VAL A 4 11.86 31.38 0.17
CA VAL A 4 13.32 31.65 0.18
C VAL A 4 13.95 31.28 -1.17
N PHE A 5 13.61 30.13 -1.72
CA PHE A 5 14.21 29.63 -2.95
C PHE A 5 13.93 30.52 -4.18
N PRO A 6 12.70 30.99 -4.43
CA PRO A 6 12.44 31.96 -5.50
C PRO A 6 13.28 33.22 -5.39
N LYS A 7 13.47 33.74 -4.17
CA LYS A 7 14.32 34.91 -3.94
C LYS A 7 15.77 34.61 -4.29
N GLN A 8 16.30 33.46 -3.89
CA GLN A 8 17.66 33.03 -4.21
C GLN A 8 17.91 32.95 -5.73
N ILE A 9 16.94 32.39 -6.48
CA ILE A 9 17.01 32.30 -7.96
C ILE A 9 17.09 33.71 -8.56
N ILE A 10 16.27 34.64 -8.09
CA ILE A 10 16.24 36.01 -8.59
C ILE A 10 17.54 36.76 -8.22
N ASP A 11 17.99 36.67 -6.98
CA ASP A 11 19.21 37.29 -6.49
C ASP A 11 20.45 36.76 -7.23
N ALA A 12 20.46 35.46 -7.56
CA ALA A 12 21.51 34.82 -8.36
C ALA A 12 21.40 35.10 -9.87
N LYS A 13 20.40 35.88 -10.31
CA LYS A 13 20.14 36.23 -11.72
C LYS A 13 19.96 35.01 -12.64
N VAL A 14 19.51 33.88 -12.10
CA VAL A 14 19.20 32.66 -12.88
C VAL A 14 17.87 32.83 -13.61
N ALA A 15 16.89 33.48 -12.98
CA ALA A 15 15.63 33.88 -13.58
C ALA A 15 15.15 35.24 -13.06
N THR A 16 14.32 35.89 -13.84
CA THR A 16 13.67 37.14 -13.44
C THR A 16 12.48 36.88 -12.53
N LYS A 17 12.07 37.87 -11.76
CA LYS A 17 10.86 37.81 -10.93
C LYS A 17 9.63 37.39 -11.78
N LYS A 18 9.51 37.95 -12.99
CA LYS A 18 8.40 37.67 -13.91
C LYS A 18 8.37 36.20 -14.35
N GLU A 19 9.51 35.59 -14.63
CA GLU A 19 9.60 34.18 -15.01
C GLU A 19 9.24 33.27 -13.84
N VAL A 20 9.70 33.58 -12.64
CA VAL A 20 9.36 32.81 -11.43
C VAL A 20 7.86 32.89 -11.12
N GLU A 21 7.26 34.08 -11.25
CA GLU A 21 5.81 34.28 -11.10
C GLU A 21 5.02 33.54 -12.17
N ALA A 22 5.46 33.57 -13.43
CA ALA A 22 4.79 32.85 -14.51
C ALA A 22 4.77 31.32 -14.27
N VAL A 23 5.86 30.73 -13.81
CA VAL A 23 5.89 29.31 -13.45
C VAL A 23 4.92 28.99 -12.30
N ARG A 24 4.84 29.88 -11.30
CA ARG A 24 3.90 29.71 -10.20
C ARG A 24 2.45 29.73 -10.69
N ASP A 25 2.11 30.72 -11.52
CA ASP A 25 0.76 30.89 -12.04
C ASP A 25 0.36 29.69 -12.91
N GLU A 26 1.26 29.20 -13.78
CA GLU A 26 1.05 27.99 -14.57
C GLU A 26 0.74 26.76 -13.69
N ILE A 27 1.49 26.58 -12.59
CA ILE A 27 1.26 25.46 -11.66
C ILE A 27 -0.09 25.59 -10.96
N ILE A 28 -0.47 26.82 -10.55
CA ILE A 28 -1.75 27.08 -9.93
C ILE A 28 -2.90 26.76 -10.89
N ASP A 29 -2.83 27.24 -12.12
CA ASP A 29 -3.84 27.00 -13.14
C ASP A 29 -3.96 25.51 -13.47
N ARG A 30 -2.83 24.81 -13.57
CA ARG A 30 -2.81 23.37 -13.79
C ARG A 30 -3.47 22.61 -12.63
N ASN A 31 -3.15 22.98 -11.40
CA ASN A 31 -3.74 22.34 -10.22
C ASN A 31 -5.24 22.61 -10.12
N HIS A 32 -5.69 23.82 -10.43
CA HIS A 32 -7.14 24.15 -10.52
C HIS A 32 -7.84 23.26 -11.56
N ARG A 33 -7.28 23.15 -12.75
CA ARG A 33 -7.85 22.30 -13.80
C ARG A 33 -7.91 20.82 -13.38
N MET A 34 -6.85 20.32 -12.75
CA MET A 34 -6.86 18.95 -12.24
C MET A 34 -7.90 18.74 -11.14
N PHE A 35 -8.07 19.74 -10.27
CA PHE A 35 -9.11 19.69 -9.23
C PHE A 35 -10.52 19.71 -9.84
N GLU A 36 -10.77 20.56 -10.81
CA GLU A 36 -12.05 20.60 -11.55
C GLU A 36 -12.36 19.25 -12.18
N LEU A 37 -11.41 18.66 -12.91
CA LEU A 37 -11.57 17.33 -13.53
C LEU A 37 -11.80 16.22 -12.50
N ALA A 38 -11.10 16.26 -11.38
CA ALA A 38 -11.27 15.27 -10.31
C ALA A 38 -12.58 15.42 -9.52
N SER A 39 -13.20 16.61 -9.56
CA SER A 39 -14.44 16.92 -8.88
C SER A 39 -15.67 16.79 -9.79
N ASP A 40 -15.46 16.66 -11.09
CA ASP A 40 -16.50 16.49 -12.07
C ASP A 40 -17.00 15.04 -12.04
N LEU A 41 -18.25 14.85 -11.64
CA LEU A 41 -18.84 13.52 -11.49
C LEU A 41 -19.08 12.80 -12.83
N ASP A 42 -19.06 13.51 -13.95
CA ASP A 42 -19.14 12.91 -15.28
C ASP A 42 -17.77 12.33 -15.71
N ILE A 43 -16.67 12.92 -15.20
CA ILE A 43 -15.30 12.50 -15.50
C ILE A 43 -14.77 11.55 -14.43
N ALA A 44 -15.04 11.86 -13.16
CA ALA A 44 -14.62 11.09 -11.99
C ALA A 44 -15.87 10.72 -11.16
N PRO A 45 -16.68 9.76 -11.60
CA PRO A 45 -17.91 9.40 -10.91
C PRO A 45 -17.62 8.85 -9.52
N TYR A 46 -18.46 9.24 -8.56
CA TYR A 46 -18.41 8.68 -7.21
C TYR A 46 -18.80 7.20 -7.25
N THR A 47 -17.96 6.36 -6.70
CA THR A 47 -18.26 4.94 -6.57
C THR A 47 -19.03 4.67 -5.29
N ASP A 48 -20.28 4.25 -5.45
CA ASP A 48 -21.13 3.81 -4.34
C ASP A 48 -20.95 2.31 -4.13
N TYR A 49 -20.08 1.94 -3.18
CA TYR A 49 -19.79 0.54 -2.87
C TYR A 49 -20.97 -0.22 -2.24
N GLU A 50 -21.98 0.47 -1.73
CA GLU A 50 -23.19 -0.17 -1.23
C GLU A 50 -24.08 -0.64 -2.40
N LYS A 51 -24.09 0.13 -3.50
CA LYS A 51 -24.82 -0.24 -4.72
C LYS A 51 -24.06 -1.16 -5.65
N ASP A 52 -22.74 -1.01 -5.70
CA ASP A 52 -21.87 -1.85 -6.54
C ASP A 52 -20.67 -2.35 -5.74
N PRO A 53 -20.85 -3.39 -4.91
CA PRO A 53 -19.78 -3.98 -4.12
C PRO A 53 -18.64 -4.57 -4.95
N GLY A 54 -18.93 -4.98 -6.21
CA GLY A 54 -17.96 -5.53 -7.16
C GLY A 54 -17.19 -4.49 -7.97
N HIS A 55 -17.46 -3.20 -7.76
CA HIS A 55 -16.87 -2.14 -8.58
C HIS A 55 -15.34 -2.18 -8.62
N ILE A 56 -14.70 -2.46 -7.49
CA ILE A 56 -13.23 -2.56 -7.40
C ILE A 56 -12.68 -3.61 -8.36
N GLU A 57 -13.33 -4.76 -8.47
CA GLU A 57 -12.93 -5.84 -9.38
C GLU A 57 -13.01 -5.40 -10.86
N ASN A 58 -13.97 -4.53 -11.19
CA ASN A 58 -14.19 -4.04 -12.55
C ASN A 58 -13.23 -2.93 -12.97
N VAL A 59 -12.69 -2.15 -12.02
CA VAL A 59 -11.74 -1.05 -12.30
C VAL A 59 -10.28 -1.45 -12.17
N MET A 60 -9.98 -2.64 -11.66
CA MET A 60 -8.62 -3.15 -11.61
C MET A 60 -8.09 -3.45 -13.02
N PHE A 61 -6.84 -3.11 -13.27
CA PHE A 61 -6.20 -3.24 -14.58
C PHE A 61 -6.13 -4.66 -15.12
N SER A 62 -6.29 -5.67 -14.28
CA SER A 62 -6.32 -7.06 -14.69
C SER A 62 -7.50 -7.78 -14.08
N ASN A 63 -8.46 -8.16 -14.93
CA ASN A 63 -9.52 -9.09 -14.57
C ASN A 63 -9.07 -10.55 -14.65
N GLN A 64 -7.82 -10.79 -15.00
CA GLN A 64 -7.24 -12.13 -15.05
C GLN A 64 -6.61 -12.46 -13.71
N LYS A 65 -7.21 -13.39 -13.00
CA LYS A 65 -6.54 -14.02 -11.85
C LYS A 65 -5.46 -14.94 -12.39
N ILE A 66 -4.21 -14.54 -12.23
CA ILE A 66 -3.10 -15.44 -12.37
C ILE A 66 -2.96 -16.13 -11.02
N GLU A 67 -3.52 -17.34 -10.92
CA GLU A 67 -3.52 -18.08 -9.66
C GLU A 67 -2.14 -18.65 -9.32
N LYS A 68 -1.34 -18.93 -10.34
CA LYS A 68 0.01 -19.46 -10.19
C LYS A 68 0.89 -18.96 -11.34
N MET A 69 1.87 -18.16 -11.02
CA MET A 69 2.80 -17.60 -12.01
C MET A 69 4.01 -18.50 -12.28
N ASP A 70 4.35 -19.37 -11.36
CA ASP A 70 5.56 -20.20 -11.41
C ASP A 70 5.34 -21.48 -10.62
N ASP A 71 5.97 -22.59 -11.08
CA ASP A 71 5.91 -23.89 -10.42
C ASP A 71 6.97 -24.10 -9.35
N ARG A 72 7.85 -23.12 -9.11
CA ARG A 72 8.85 -23.18 -8.06
C ARG A 72 8.20 -23.28 -6.69
N GLU A 73 8.88 -23.96 -5.78
CA GLU A 73 8.49 -23.90 -4.37
C GLU A 73 8.77 -22.53 -3.78
N CYS A 74 7.89 -22.10 -2.87
CA CYS A 74 8.07 -20.84 -2.17
C CYS A 74 9.28 -20.89 -1.25
N GLU A 75 10.22 -19.98 -1.44
CA GLU A 75 11.39 -19.88 -0.57
C GLU A 75 11.02 -19.19 0.74
N VAL A 76 10.98 -19.98 1.81
CA VAL A 76 10.66 -19.55 3.17
C VAL A 76 11.69 -20.11 4.15
N ARG A 77 11.89 -19.43 5.28
CA ARG A 77 12.87 -19.80 6.31
C ARG A 77 12.31 -20.71 7.40
N GLN A 78 11.01 -20.69 7.59
CA GLN A 78 10.31 -21.50 8.62
C GLN A 78 8.92 -21.87 8.12
N LYS A 79 8.33 -22.88 8.73
CA LYS A 79 6.92 -23.22 8.45
C LYS A 79 5.99 -22.15 9.02
N MET A 80 4.84 -21.96 8.39
CA MET A 80 3.86 -20.95 8.81
C MET A 80 3.43 -21.17 10.27
N GLU A 81 3.20 -22.41 10.66
CA GLU A 81 2.75 -22.80 12.01
C GLU A 81 3.81 -22.54 13.09
N GLU A 82 5.07 -22.42 12.71
CA GLU A 82 6.19 -22.15 13.62
C GLU A 82 6.32 -20.65 13.93
N ASN A 83 5.69 -19.80 13.12
CA ASN A 83 5.77 -18.35 13.28
C ASN A 83 5.06 -17.89 14.56
N GLU A 84 5.78 -17.14 15.39
CA GLU A 84 5.26 -16.71 16.70
C GLU A 84 4.06 -15.77 16.61
N ARG A 85 3.94 -14.99 15.56
CA ARG A 85 2.78 -14.14 15.37
C ARG A 85 1.56 -14.95 14.93
N VAL A 86 1.73 -15.93 14.06
CA VAL A 86 0.66 -16.87 13.69
C VAL A 86 0.13 -17.59 14.93
N LYS A 87 1.02 -18.10 15.78
CA LYS A 87 0.63 -18.73 17.06
C LYS A 87 -0.12 -17.79 17.99
N LYS A 88 0.31 -16.53 18.08
CA LYS A 88 -0.35 -15.50 18.90
C LYS A 88 -1.75 -15.18 18.38
N ILE A 89 -1.88 -14.97 17.07
CA ILE A 89 -3.18 -14.69 16.45
C ILE A 89 -4.14 -15.86 16.64
N ALA A 90 -3.66 -17.10 16.45
CA ALA A 90 -4.48 -18.30 16.64
C ALA A 90 -5.00 -18.46 18.06
N LYS A 91 -4.24 -18.00 19.06
CA LYS A 91 -4.60 -18.07 20.49
C LYS A 91 -5.38 -16.87 21.00
N ALA A 92 -5.44 -15.77 20.24
CA ALA A 92 -6.08 -14.54 20.68
C ALA A 92 -7.58 -14.75 20.85
N ALA A 93 -8.07 -14.61 22.07
CA ALA A 93 -9.51 -14.49 22.35
C ALA A 93 -9.98 -13.12 21.87
N ARG A 94 -10.88 -13.09 20.93
CA ARG A 94 -11.46 -11.87 20.39
C ARG A 94 -12.97 -11.98 20.42
N TYR A 95 -13.61 -10.91 20.85
CA TYR A 95 -15.03 -10.83 21.03
C TYR A 95 -15.64 -9.90 19.99
N ALA A 96 -16.73 -10.30 19.38
CA ALA A 96 -17.59 -9.44 18.57
C ALA A 96 -18.97 -9.38 19.18
N TYR A 97 -19.66 -8.30 18.95
CA TYR A 97 -21.02 -8.07 19.43
C TYR A 97 -21.92 -7.82 18.21
N ASP A 98 -23.17 -8.25 18.31
CA ASP A 98 -24.20 -7.89 17.34
C ASP A 98 -24.61 -6.42 17.51
N LYS A 99 -25.52 -5.94 16.65
CA LYS A 99 -26.07 -4.57 16.70
C LYS A 99 -26.81 -4.24 18.00
N ASP A 100 -27.25 -5.25 18.73
CA ASP A 100 -28.00 -5.14 19.98
C ASP A 100 -27.08 -5.26 21.20
N GLY A 101 -25.76 -5.40 20.98
CA GLY A 101 -24.74 -5.48 22.02
C GLY A 101 -24.55 -6.86 22.63
N ASN A 102 -25.14 -7.92 22.05
CA ASN A 102 -24.95 -9.28 22.51
C ASN A 102 -23.66 -9.88 21.99
N LEU A 103 -22.95 -10.63 22.83
CA LEU A 103 -21.74 -11.34 22.45
C LEU A 103 -22.04 -12.41 21.41
N LEU A 104 -21.35 -12.35 20.27
CA LEU A 104 -21.46 -13.36 19.23
C LEU A 104 -20.62 -14.60 19.59
N PRO A 105 -21.26 -15.76 19.88
CA PRO A 105 -20.54 -16.98 20.15
C PRO A 105 -19.85 -17.48 18.87
N LYS A 106 -18.56 -17.81 18.94
CA LYS A 106 -17.74 -18.35 17.85
C LYS A 106 -17.34 -17.37 16.74
N ALA A 107 -17.57 -16.08 16.90
CA ALA A 107 -17.04 -15.11 15.95
C ALA A 107 -15.52 -15.01 16.08
N ARG A 108 -14.79 -15.30 15.00
CA ARG A 108 -13.38 -14.93 14.88
C ARG A 108 -13.31 -13.49 14.45
N VAL A 109 -12.95 -12.62 15.35
CA VAL A 109 -12.74 -11.19 15.06
C VAL A 109 -11.26 -10.94 14.96
N TYR A 110 -10.84 -10.39 13.82
CA TYR A 110 -9.47 -9.98 13.57
C TYR A 110 -9.37 -8.45 13.61
N SER A 111 -8.23 -7.93 14.07
CA SER A 111 -7.89 -6.56 13.72
C SER A 111 -7.55 -6.51 12.22
N VAL A 112 -7.82 -5.38 11.56
CA VAL A 112 -7.44 -5.17 10.16
C VAL A 112 -5.96 -5.50 9.94
N ARG A 113 -5.11 -5.09 10.87
CA ARG A 113 -3.67 -5.39 10.84
C ARG A 113 -3.36 -6.89 10.82
N ASP A 114 -4.06 -7.68 11.63
CA ASP A 114 -3.81 -9.11 11.69
C ASP A 114 -4.37 -9.82 10.46
N GLY A 115 -5.51 -9.35 9.93
CA GLY A 115 -6.07 -9.84 8.67
C GLY A 115 -5.14 -9.57 7.49
N LEU A 116 -4.58 -8.36 7.39
CA LEU A 116 -3.56 -8.02 6.38
C LEU A 116 -2.31 -8.90 6.52
N PHE A 117 -1.83 -9.11 7.75
CA PHE A 117 -0.68 -9.99 7.97
C PHE A 117 -0.95 -11.43 7.52
N GLU A 118 -2.10 -11.99 7.89
CA GLU A 118 -2.45 -13.37 7.48
C GLU A 118 -2.55 -13.49 5.97
N ALA A 119 -3.18 -12.54 5.29
CA ALA A 119 -3.30 -12.52 3.82
C ALA A 119 -1.93 -12.41 3.14
N ILE A 120 -1.06 -11.53 3.61
CA ILE A 120 0.30 -11.36 3.08
C ILE A 120 1.13 -12.63 3.33
N MET A 121 1.05 -13.18 4.54
CA MET A 121 1.75 -14.41 4.90
C MET A 121 1.33 -15.57 4.00
N ASP A 122 0.03 -15.80 3.83
CA ASP A 122 -0.52 -16.83 2.96
C ASP A 122 0.01 -16.70 1.53
N LYS A 123 0.02 -15.48 0.98
CA LYS A 123 0.54 -15.22 -0.37
C LYS A 123 2.03 -15.52 -0.49
N PHE A 124 2.85 -15.18 0.49
CA PHE A 124 4.26 -15.53 0.48
C PHE A 124 4.53 -17.03 0.52
N TYR A 125 3.61 -17.84 1.06
CA TYR A 125 3.73 -19.29 1.11
C TYR A 125 3.08 -20.01 -0.07
N THR A 126 2.32 -19.28 -0.91
CA THR A 126 1.62 -19.86 -2.07
C THR A 126 2.12 -19.31 -3.40
N ASP A 127 2.76 -18.16 -3.41
CA ASP A 127 3.29 -17.51 -4.61
C ASP A 127 4.81 -17.31 -4.51
N PRO A 128 5.61 -18.08 -5.25
CA PRO A 128 7.07 -18.00 -5.22
C PRO A 128 7.62 -16.73 -5.87
N THR A 129 6.82 -16.02 -6.66
CA THR A 129 7.24 -14.78 -7.33
C THR A 129 7.02 -13.55 -6.47
N LEU A 130 6.18 -13.65 -5.43
CA LEU A 130 5.85 -12.51 -4.59
C LEU A 130 7.08 -11.98 -3.86
N ILE A 131 7.30 -10.67 -3.99
CA ILE A 131 8.24 -9.89 -3.19
C ILE A 131 7.49 -8.74 -2.52
N ALA A 132 8.00 -8.27 -1.40
CA ALA A 132 7.53 -7.05 -0.77
C ALA A 132 8.73 -6.17 -0.41
N TYR A 133 8.63 -4.92 -0.75
CA TYR A 133 9.64 -3.92 -0.42
C TYR A 133 9.00 -2.55 -0.22
N GLY A 134 9.72 -1.69 0.45
CA GLY A 134 9.27 -0.34 0.76
C GLY A 134 10.09 0.24 1.89
N GLU A 135 9.75 1.43 2.29
CA GLU A 135 10.42 2.10 3.39
C GLU A 135 10.06 1.42 4.71
N ASP A 136 11.08 0.97 5.43
CA ASP A 136 10.96 0.37 6.76
C ASP A 136 10.05 -0.87 6.86
N VAL A 137 9.79 -1.56 5.76
CA VAL A 137 8.87 -2.72 5.77
C VAL A 137 9.48 -3.94 6.44
N ARG A 138 10.80 -4.15 6.32
CA ARG A 138 11.48 -5.29 6.92
C ARG A 138 11.86 -5.02 8.38
N ASP A 139 12.69 -4.02 8.64
CA ASP A 139 13.34 -3.85 9.95
C ASP A 139 12.42 -3.19 10.98
N TRP A 140 11.55 -2.28 10.53
CA TRP A 140 10.54 -1.63 11.37
C TRP A 140 9.16 -2.27 11.29
N ASN A 141 9.02 -3.33 10.49
CA ASN A 141 7.77 -4.08 10.30
C ASN A 141 6.66 -3.33 9.57
N GLY A 142 7.00 -2.29 8.83
CA GLY A 142 6.06 -1.47 8.07
C GLY A 142 5.09 -0.66 8.93
N ALA A 143 4.23 0.09 8.27
CA ALA A 143 3.20 0.88 8.92
C ALA A 143 2.30 0.01 9.81
N PHE A 144 2.03 0.46 11.02
CA PHE A 144 1.24 -0.26 12.03
C PHE A 144 1.75 -1.67 12.35
N ALA A 145 3.01 -1.97 12.03
CA ALA A 145 3.62 -3.28 12.21
C ALA A 145 2.86 -4.43 11.50
N VAL A 146 2.36 -4.15 10.29
CA VAL A 146 1.67 -5.16 9.46
C VAL A 146 2.62 -6.30 9.12
N TYR A 147 3.90 -6.01 8.81
CA TYR A 147 4.92 -6.98 8.43
C TYR A 147 5.63 -7.68 9.62
N ARG A 148 5.25 -7.35 10.87
CA ARG A 148 5.85 -8.01 12.04
C ARG A 148 5.69 -9.53 11.97
N GLY A 149 6.78 -10.26 12.08
CA GLY A 149 6.81 -11.72 11.99
C GLY A 149 7.13 -12.25 10.59
N LEU A 150 7.13 -11.41 9.56
CA LEU A 150 7.53 -11.83 8.20
C LEU A 150 9.05 -11.84 8.02
N THR A 151 9.78 -11.04 8.79
CA THR A 151 11.25 -10.96 8.72
C THR A 151 11.91 -12.29 9.08
N GLU A 152 11.36 -13.00 10.06
CA GLU A 152 11.82 -14.30 10.48
C GLU A 152 11.45 -15.39 9.47
N ALA A 153 10.32 -15.24 8.82
CA ALA A 153 9.76 -16.22 7.89
C ALA A 153 10.36 -16.16 6.49
N LEU A 154 10.84 -14.98 6.06
CA LEU A 154 11.19 -14.71 4.67
C LEU A 154 12.69 -14.40 4.48
N PRO A 155 13.30 -14.88 3.39
CA PRO A 155 14.64 -14.46 3.00
C PRO A 155 14.65 -12.98 2.57
N TYR A 156 15.84 -12.37 2.59
CA TYR A 156 16.00 -10.94 2.34
C TYR A 156 15.51 -10.51 0.96
N HIS A 157 15.74 -11.30 -0.06
CA HIS A 157 15.36 -10.97 -1.44
C HIS A 157 13.83 -11.02 -1.70
N ARG A 158 13.05 -11.59 -0.77
CA ARG A 158 11.59 -11.61 -0.84
C ARG A 158 10.94 -10.53 0.03
N LEU A 159 11.63 -10.06 1.07
CA LEU A 159 11.17 -8.96 1.92
C LEU A 159 12.37 -8.08 2.28
N PHE A 160 12.40 -6.84 1.80
CA PHE A 160 13.53 -5.93 2.01
C PHE A 160 13.11 -4.47 2.12
N ASN A 161 13.97 -3.65 2.73
CA ASN A 161 13.77 -2.22 2.76
C ASN A 161 14.24 -1.59 1.44
N SER A 162 13.48 -0.62 0.97
CA SER A 162 13.90 0.30 -0.08
C SER A 162 14.54 1.56 0.51
N PRO A 163 15.32 2.30 -0.26
CA PRO A 163 15.58 3.70 0.05
C PRO A 163 14.28 4.52 0.10
N ILE A 164 14.33 5.70 0.72
CA ILE A 164 13.22 6.66 0.71
C ILE A 164 13.09 7.24 -0.70
N ALA A 165 12.18 6.70 -1.49
CA ALA A 165 11.97 7.09 -2.88
C ALA A 165 10.61 6.56 -3.38
N GLU A 166 9.51 7.16 -2.95
CA GLU A 166 8.14 6.67 -3.17
C GLU A 166 7.82 6.45 -4.65
N SER A 167 8.21 7.39 -5.50
CA SER A 167 8.00 7.26 -6.97
C SER A 167 8.76 6.08 -7.56
N ALA A 168 9.97 5.79 -7.08
CA ALA A 168 10.76 4.65 -7.53
C ALA A 168 10.18 3.33 -7.01
N ILE A 169 9.66 3.30 -5.78
CA ILE A 169 8.98 2.14 -5.19
C ILE A 169 7.77 1.76 -6.06
N VAL A 170 6.89 2.72 -6.33
CA VAL A 170 5.69 2.49 -7.15
C VAL A 170 6.07 2.13 -8.59
N GLY A 171 6.99 2.88 -9.20
CA GLY A 171 7.41 2.64 -10.59
C GLY A 171 8.07 1.27 -10.78
N SER A 172 8.92 0.84 -9.84
CA SER A 172 9.55 -0.49 -9.91
C SER A 172 8.55 -1.62 -9.65
N ALA A 173 7.54 -1.41 -8.81
CA ALA A 173 6.47 -2.38 -8.60
C ALA A 173 5.67 -2.62 -9.88
N VAL A 174 5.32 -1.54 -10.62
CA VAL A 174 4.66 -1.65 -11.93
C VAL A 174 5.53 -2.37 -12.97
N GLY A 175 6.84 -2.15 -12.93
CA GLY A 175 7.77 -2.83 -13.86
C GLY A 175 8.09 -4.27 -13.48
N TYR A 176 7.81 -4.68 -12.26
CA TYR A 176 8.00 -6.05 -11.79
C TYR A 176 6.78 -6.95 -12.11
N GLY A 177 5.56 -6.41 -12.01
CA GLY A 177 4.29 -7.10 -12.32
C GLY A 177 4.03 -7.07 -13.80
#